data_cb1cba1d2216aebc4c5bc1d930515cc5
#
_entry.id   cb1cba1d2216aebc4c5bc1d930515cc5
#
_cell.length_a   1.000
_cell.length_b   1.000
_cell.length_c   1.000
_cell.angle_alpha   90.00
_cell.angle_beta   90.00
_cell.angle_gamma   90.00
#
_symmetry.space_group_name_H-M   'P 1'
#
loop_
_entity.id
_entity.type
_entity.pdbx_description
1 polymer ?
#
loop_
_entity_poly.entity_id
_entity_poly.type
_entity_poly.pdbx_seq_one_letter_code
_entity_poly.pdbx_strand_id
1 'polypeptide(L)'
;MIERIIENWLTKVNEKSFQVPFCQMLIGEGYQVIHLSRHGSFEEGKDVLAIAPDGVPCAFQLKGANGGKISQNEWSKYNDQITRLVEIPIKHPSIDESKSRRVYFVTNGELDEEVRVQITNQNPDRVRRQLPELGTILKGELLNRFSKIHTDLWPLQLQSEKDLLELYLADGTGYLDKAKYAGFLGSLIFGTEEPTKVEGQRVLASAALFASYGLFPFSQAGNHVAIIEGWTIFIAYAISYIEKYKLDERYWQNTIQIAEEAVEMALSNLWEEIRTMQYFVAGNVLVDAPFYRGRLTWLTGFVSSYMLLQKQKNPDFIIEEEFINSFFKNQKSFLLWGEAAIPQFLSIHWTLRTVGYPQLADRLLFAMFKGILDKTTSKEGIPDPYHNLGEIVLGISGLSDQLREENFAGRSYSLDSLIQLLAKREYRGVLAENWKQITLTHLVEFEPENPWQFCTWHCEDGIFHETMPKTPQSWQLLKEQSTEINVVKIPSYFQTNPTMLLIFLLVYPHRIRPDVIKFLDNSFSP
;
A
#
# COMPACT_ATOMS: atom_id res chain seq x y z
N MET A 1 -3.32 -19.41 20.62
CA MET A 1 -2.30 -19.30 19.54
C MET A 1 -2.00 -17.85 19.22
N ILE A 2 -2.99 -17.02 18.98
CA ILE A 2 -2.83 -15.59 18.60
C ILE A 2 -2.08 -14.80 19.68
N GLU A 3 -2.38 -14.97 20.96
CA GLU A 3 -1.61 -14.31 22.04
C GLU A 3 -0.11 -14.60 21.97
N ARG A 4 0.27 -15.83 21.60
CA ARG A 4 1.68 -16.19 21.39
C ARG A 4 2.28 -15.51 20.16
N ILE A 5 1.51 -15.32 19.11
CA ILE A 5 1.94 -14.56 17.93
C ILE A 5 2.17 -13.11 18.32
N ILE A 6 1.23 -12.50 19.05
CA ILE A 6 1.35 -11.11 19.53
C ILE A 6 2.56 -10.95 20.45
N GLU A 7 2.74 -11.87 21.41
CA GLU A 7 3.87 -11.83 22.35
C GLU A 7 5.22 -11.99 21.63
N ASN A 8 5.30 -12.93 20.69
CA ASN A 8 6.51 -13.17 19.90
C ASN A 8 6.80 -11.98 18.96
N TRP A 9 5.77 -11.43 18.35
CA TRP A 9 5.87 -10.23 17.53
C TRP A 9 6.35 -9.04 18.36
N LEU A 10 5.73 -8.73 19.50
CA LEU A 10 6.15 -7.66 20.41
C LEU A 10 7.62 -7.83 20.84
N THR A 11 8.08 -9.07 21.05
CA THR A 11 9.46 -9.34 21.43
C THR A 11 10.46 -9.01 20.32
N LYS A 12 10.08 -9.16 19.06
CA LYS A 12 10.98 -9.07 17.91
C LYS A 12 10.85 -7.78 17.10
N VAL A 13 9.70 -7.08 17.22
CA VAL A 13 9.43 -5.89 16.41
C VAL A 13 10.40 -4.76 16.77
N ASN A 14 10.99 -4.13 15.75
CA ASN A 14 11.82 -2.95 15.93
C ASN A 14 10.97 -1.67 16.06
N GLU A 15 11.60 -0.57 16.49
CA GLU A 15 10.93 0.70 16.74
C GLU A 15 10.11 1.21 15.53
N LYS A 16 10.68 1.16 14.32
CA LYS A 16 10.00 1.63 13.10
C LYS A 16 8.76 0.80 12.77
N SER A 17 8.91 -0.52 12.78
CA SER A 17 7.81 -1.45 12.46
C SER A 17 6.75 -1.50 13.56
N PHE A 18 7.03 -0.97 14.75
CA PHE A 18 6.10 -0.90 15.87
C PHE A 18 5.16 0.31 15.81
N GLN A 19 5.55 1.40 15.13
CA GLN A 19 4.79 2.66 15.12
C GLN A 19 3.37 2.49 14.56
N VAL A 20 3.23 1.92 13.36
CA VAL A 20 1.93 1.73 12.69
C VAL A 20 0.99 0.86 13.54
N PRO A 21 1.38 -0.35 14.00
CA PRO A 21 0.55 -1.16 14.89
C PRO A 21 0.16 -0.45 16.19
N PHE A 22 1.07 0.32 16.79
CA PHE A 22 0.77 1.09 17.98
C PHE A 22 -0.32 2.14 17.74
N CYS A 23 -0.27 2.85 16.61
CA CYS A 23 -1.32 3.78 16.21
C CYS A 23 -2.67 3.06 15.99
N GLN A 24 -2.67 1.91 15.32
CA GLN A 24 -3.90 1.12 15.11
C GLN A 24 -4.48 0.62 16.44
N MET A 25 -3.63 0.23 17.39
CA MET A 25 -4.06 -0.11 18.75
C MET A 25 -4.77 1.08 19.42
N LEU A 26 -4.17 2.28 19.38
CA LEU A 26 -4.78 3.49 19.94
C LEU A 26 -6.14 3.79 19.28
N ILE A 27 -6.24 3.68 17.96
CA ILE A 27 -7.50 3.89 17.22
C ILE A 27 -8.56 2.88 17.67
N GLY A 28 -8.19 1.61 17.82
CA GLY A 28 -9.08 0.56 18.35
C GLY A 28 -9.57 0.84 19.77
N GLU A 29 -8.80 1.57 20.59
CA GLU A 29 -9.18 2.04 21.91
C GLU A 29 -9.97 3.38 21.89
N GLY A 30 -10.24 3.93 20.71
CA GLY A 30 -11.01 5.16 20.53
C GLY A 30 -10.18 6.45 20.59
N TYR A 31 -8.85 6.39 20.54
CA TYR A 31 -8.03 7.58 20.34
C TYR A 31 -8.15 8.07 18.89
N GLN A 32 -8.05 9.39 18.72
CA GLN A 32 -7.84 10.00 17.41
C GLN A 32 -6.35 10.26 17.22
N VAL A 33 -5.67 9.48 16.40
CA VAL A 33 -4.27 9.72 16.03
C VAL A 33 -4.21 10.88 15.05
N ILE A 34 -3.39 11.89 15.35
CA ILE A 34 -3.29 13.12 14.56
C ILE A 34 -1.92 13.30 13.90
N HIS A 35 -0.90 12.63 14.39
CA HIS A 35 0.44 12.66 13.82
C HIS A 35 1.20 11.39 14.13
N LEU A 36 1.88 10.87 13.11
CA LEU A 36 2.89 9.81 13.17
C LEU A 36 4.20 10.37 12.64
N SER A 37 5.27 10.23 13.41
CA SER A 37 6.59 10.72 13.08
C SER A 37 7.17 10.07 11.82
N ARG A 38 7.80 10.90 10.99
CA ARG A 38 8.58 10.46 9.82
C ARG A 38 10.10 10.55 10.05
N HIS A 39 10.54 10.61 11.31
CA HIS A 39 11.94 10.79 11.72
C HIS A 39 12.58 12.10 11.22
N GLY A 40 11.81 13.20 11.20
CA GLY A 40 12.31 14.55 10.93
C GLY A 40 12.88 15.24 12.18
N SER A 41 13.82 16.16 11.99
CA SER A 41 14.49 16.91 13.08
C SER A 41 13.56 17.81 13.89
N PHE A 42 12.31 18.00 13.48
CA PHE A 42 11.33 18.88 14.12
C PHE A 42 10.38 18.18 15.09
N GLU A 43 10.53 16.88 15.34
CA GLU A 43 9.57 16.06 16.09
C GLU A 43 9.63 16.25 17.61
N GLU A 44 10.63 16.98 18.10
CA GLU A 44 10.75 17.40 19.51
C GLU A 44 10.54 16.24 20.52
N GLY A 45 10.98 15.03 20.18
CA GLY A 45 10.85 13.85 21.05
C GLY A 45 9.45 13.24 21.12
N LYS A 46 8.62 13.42 20.08
CA LYS A 46 7.24 12.88 20.03
C LYS A 46 7.07 12.06 18.74
N ASP A 47 6.98 10.74 18.86
CA ASP A 47 6.81 9.84 17.72
C ASP A 47 5.34 9.73 17.29
N VAL A 48 4.40 9.79 18.24
CA VAL A 48 2.97 9.74 17.99
C VAL A 48 2.25 10.81 18.78
N LEU A 49 1.33 11.53 18.14
CA LEU A 49 0.39 12.44 18.76
C LEU A 49 -1.04 11.95 18.59
N ALA A 50 -1.82 11.92 19.66
CA ALA A 50 -3.21 11.50 19.61
C ALA A 50 -4.06 12.28 20.60
N ILE A 51 -5.38 12.30 20.37
CA ILE A 51 -6.37 12.79 21.33
C ILE A 51 -7.04 11.57 21.95
N ALA A 52 -7.00 11.46 23.27
CA ALA A 52 -7.66 10.37 23.98
C ALA A 52 -9.19 10.47 23.92
N PRO A 53 -9.94 9.39 24.20
CA PRO A 53 -11.41 9.41 24.18
C PRO A 53 -12.05 10.48 25.09
N ASP A 54 -11.36 10.89 26.15
CA ASP A 54 -11.78 11.97 27.06
C ASP A 54 -11.39 13.38 26.56
N GLY A 55 -10.85 13.48 25.33
CA GLY A 55 -10.47 14.74 24.70
C GLY A 55 -9.12 15.32 25.14
N VAL A 56 -8.35 14.61 25.97
CA VAL A 56 -7.02 15.05 26.43
C VAL A 56 -5.96 14.73 25.38
N PRO A 57 -5.12 15.72 24.97
CA PRO A 57 -4.00 15.49 24.08
C PRO A 57 -2.94 14.57 24.71
N CYS A 58 -2.44 13.61 23.94
CA CYS A 58 -1.43 12.66 24.35
C CYS A 58 -0.24 12.69 23.40
N ALA A 59 0.97 12.61 23.94
CA ALA A 59 2.20 12.44 23.17
C ALA A 59 2.92 11.19 23.63
N PHE A 60 3.41 10.42 22.66
CA PHE A 60 4.09 9.15 22.89
C PHE A 60 5.49 9.18 22.25
N GLN A 61 6.49 8.75 23.04
CA GLN A 61 7.84 8.46 22.56
C GLN A 61 8.01 6.95 22.56
N LEU A 62 8.28 6.36 21.41
CA LEU A 62 8.43 4.93 21.24
C LEU A 62 9.92 4.54 21.25
N LYS A 63 10.26 3.48 21.95
CA LYS A 63 11.61 2.89 21.93
C LYS A 63 11.55 1.37 21.89
N GLY A 64 12.24 0.80 20.89
CA GLY A 64 12.40 -0.63 20.76
C GLY A 64 13.45 -1.16 21.76
N ALA A 65 13.09 -2.16 22.53
CA ALA A 65 14.01 -2.90 23.42
C ALA A 65 14.14 -4.38 23.03
N ASN A 66 13.62 -4.76 21.84
CA ASN A 66 13.63 -6.14 21.33
C ASN A 66 13.23 -7.19 22.40
N GLY A 67 12.18 -6.89 23.17
CA GLY A 67 11.69 -7.72 24.26
C GLY A 67 12.59 -7.81 25.48
N GLY A 68 13.72 -7.10 25.49
CA GLY A 68 14.65 -7.01 26.61
C GLY A 68 14.28 -5.95 27.64
N LYS A 69 15.28 -5.48 28.40
CA LYS A 69 15.15 -4.41 29.35
C LYS A 69 15.94 -3.19 28.92
N ILE A 70 15.40 -2.00 29.14
CA ILE A 70 16.10 -0.72 28.99
C ILE A 70 16.88 -0.48 30.28
N SER A 71 18.20 -0.56 30.16
CA SER A 71 19.14 -0.31 31.24
C SER A 71 19.28 1.18 31.54
N GLN A 72 19.88 1.52 32.70
CA GLN A 72 20.18 2.89 33.06
C GLN A 72 21.08 3.61 32.03
N ASN A 73 22.02 2.87 31.41
CA ASN A 73 22.89 3.46 30.38
C ASN A 73 22.11 3.79 29.10
N GLU A 74 21.15 2.93 28.70
CA GLU A 74 20.30 3.20 27.54
C GLU A 74 19.31 4.33 27.83
N TRP A 75 18.71 4.33 29.02
CA TRP A 75 17.83 5.41 29.48
C TRP A 75 18.52 6.77 29.41
N SER A 76 19.78 6.83 29.86
CA SER A 76 20.57 8.06 29.81
C SER A 76 20.74 8.62 28.39
N LYS A 77 20.77 7.74 27.37
CA LYS A 77 20.82 8.18 25.96
C LYS A 77 19.51 8.81 25.47
N TYR A 78 18.40 8.49 26.11
CA TYR A 78 17.08 9.02 25.76
C TYR A 78 16.70 10.30 26.54
N ASN A 79 17.52 10.75 27.50
CA ASN A 79 17.22 11.88 28.38
C ASN A 79 16.79 13.14 27.62
N ASP A 80 17.48 13.50 26.54
CA ASP A 80 17.12 14.69 25.75
C ASP A 80 15.73 14.55 25.12
N GLN A 81 15.41 13.36 24.58
CA GLN A 81 14.11 13.10 23.97
C GLN A 81 12.99 13.12 25.03
N ILE A 82 13.25 12.52 26.18
CA ILE A 82 12.30 12.49 27.31
C ILE A 82 12.09 13.89 27.87
N THR A 83 13.13 14.68 28.00
CA THR A 83 13.04 16.08 28.44
C THR A 83 12.20 16.89 27.47
N ARG A 84 12.46 16.77 26.16
CA ARG A 84 11.65 17.44 25.13
C ARG A 84 10.20 16.96 25.15
N LEU A 85 9.95 15.64 25.29
CA LEU A 85 8.60 15.09 25.39
C LEU A 85 7.80 15.73 26.52
N VAL A 86 8.43 15.89 27.70
CA VAL A 86 7.78 16.44 28.90
C VAL A 86 7.69 17.98 28.89
N GLU A 87 8.77 18.66 28.52
CA GLU A 87 8.88 20.12 28.68
C GLU A 87 8.27 20.90 27.51
N ILE A 88 8.39 20.37 26.26
CA ILE A 88 7.90 21.08 25.07
C ILE A 88 6.41 20.79 24.86
N PRO A 89 5.53 21.81 24.79
CA PRO A 89 4.12 21.62 24.45
C PRO A 89 3.90 20.94 23.11
N ILE A 90 2.74 20.32 22.93
CA ILE A 90 2.34 19.77 21.64
C ILE A 90 1.89 20.93 20.74
N LYS A 91 2.65 21.21 19.69
CA LYS A 91 2.34 22.24 18.70
C LYS A 91 1.71 21.58 17.47
N HIS A 92 0.39 21.51 17.44
CA HIS A 92 -0.33 21.00 16.28
C HIS A 92 -1.64 21.79 16.08
N PRO A 93 -2.01 22.16 14.83
CA PRO A 93 -3.21 22.98 14.58
C PRO A 93 -4.51 22.42 15.15
N SER A 94 -4.60 21.10 15.30
CA SER A 94 -5.78 20.40 15.85
C SER A 94 -5.78 20.30 17.39
N ILE A 95 -4.78 20.84 18.09
CA ILE A 95 -4.64 20.76 19.54
C ILE A 95 -4.62 22.15 20.15
N ASP A 96 -5.47 22.35 21.14
CA ASP A 96 -5.44 23.54 21.99
C ASP A 96 -4.25 23.46 22.98
N GLU A 97 -3.23 24.27 22.77
CA GLU A 97 -2.00 24.29 23.58
C GLU A 97 -2.26 24.64 25.07
N SER A 98 -3.40 25.24 25.37
CA SER A 98 -3.78 25.57 26.75
C SER A 98 -4.27 24.37 27.57
N LYS A 99 -4.64 23.29 26.92
CA LYS A 99 -5.13 22.07 27.59
C LYS A 99 -4.00 21.31 28.26
N SER A 100 -4.31 20.71 29.40
CA SER A 100 -3.44 19.71 30.02
C SER A 100 -3.19 18.56 29.04
N ARG A 101 -1.96 18.05 28.99
CA ARG A 101 -1.56 16.95 28.14
C ARG A 101 -1.06 15.77 28.96
N ARG A 102 -1.12 14.58 28.36
CA ARG A 102 -0.47 13.36 28.90
C ARG A 102 0.73 13.01 28.03
N VAL A 103 1.80 12.56 28.64
CA VAL A 103 3.01 12.15 27.94
C VAL A 103 3.42 10.73 28.37
N TYR A 104 3.81 9.92 27.40
CA TYR A 104 4.10 8.51 27.62
C TYR A 104 5.42 8.10 26.97
N PHE A 105 6.23 7.40 27.73
CA PHE A 105 7.32 6.59 27.19
C PHE A 105 6.81 5.17 26.94
N VAL A 106 6.95 4.69 25.71
CA VAL A 106 6.41 3.40 25.28
C VAL A 106 7.54 2.50 24.84
N THR A 107 7.57 1.26 25.32
CA THR A 107 8.57 0.27 24.89
C THR A 107 7.98 -1.12 24.84
N ASN A 108 8.40 -1.91 23.83
CA ASN A 108 8.12 -3.35 23.75
C ASN A 108 9.00 -4.20 24.67
N GLY A 109 9.75 -3.58 25.57
CA GLY A 109 10.54 -4.20 26.62
C GLY A 109 10.07 -3.82 28.01
N GLU A 110 10.94 -4.08 28.98
CA GLU A 110 10.78 -3.71 30.38
C GLU A 110 11.78 -2.58 30.75
N LEU A 111 11.58 -1.92 31.87
CA LEU A 111 12.54 -0.99 32.44
C LEU A 111 13.28 -1.65 33.59
N ASP A 112 14.58 -1.40 33.72
CA ASP A 112 15.33 -1.76 34.92
C ASP A 112 14.77 -1.00 36.13
N GLU A 113 14.92 -1.60 37.33
CA GLU A 113 14.38 -1.05 38.58
C GLU A 113 14.89 0.37 38.86
N GLU A 114 16.17 0.62 38.59
CA GLU A 114 16.78 1.95 38.77
C GLU A 114 16.09 3.01 37.90
N VAL A 115 15.72 2.68 36.66
CA VAL A 115 15.00 3.58 35.74
C VAL A 115 13.59 3.84 36.25
N ARG A 116 12.89 2.81 36.73
CA ARG A 116 11.55 2.95 37.32
C ARG A 116 11.56 3.86 38.53
N VAL A 117 12.52 3.66 39.46
CA VAL A 117 12.70 4.50 40.63
C VAL A 117 13.02 5.94 40.24
N GLN A 118 13.87 6.15 39.23
CA GLN A 118 14.21 7.48 38.73
C GLN A 118 12.96 8.21 38.21
N ILE A 119 12.13 7.58 37.37
CA ILE A 119 10.90 8.16 36.82
C ILE A 119 9.96 8.54 37.96
N THR A 120 9.74 7.63 38.94
CA THR A 120 8.87 7.83 40.08
C THR A 120 9.33 9.01 40.93
N ASN A 121 10.64 9.15 41.16
CA ASN A 121 11.20 10.25 41.96
C ASN A 121 11.14 11.60 41.21
N GLN A 122 11.23 11.61 39.90
CA GLN A 122 11.20 12.84 39.10
C GLN A 122 9.78 13.38 38.87
N ASN A 123 8.75 12.53 38.85
CA ASN A 123 7.38 12.96 38.56
C ASN A 123 6.83 14.01 39.54
N PRO A 124 7.05 13.92 40.88
CA PRO A 124 6.63 14.98 41.80
C PRO A 124 7.28 16.34 41.53
N ASP A 125 8.54 16.36 41.09
CA ASP A 125 9.23 17.60 40.71
C ASP A 125 8.69 18.17 39.38
N ARG A 126 8.32 17.32 38.41
CA ARG A 126 7.63 17.74 37.19
C ARG A 126 6.30 18.42 37.51
N VAL A 127 5.48 17.81 38.37
CA VAL A 127 4.20 18.37 38.79
C VAL A 127 4.39 19.73 39.48
N ARG A 128 5.38 19.88 40.37
CA ARG A 128 5.69 21.17 41.02
C ARG A 128 6.08 22.26 40.02
N ARG A 129 6.71 21.88 38.91
CA ARG A 129 7.06 22.74 37.78
C ARG A 129 5.91 22.96 36.80
N GLN A 130 4.70 22.46 37.08
CA GLN A 130 3.53 22.51 36.22
C GLN A 130 3.74 21.77 34.87
N LEU A 131 4.59 20.74 34.89
CA LEU A 131 4.82 19.83 33.74
C LEU A 131 4.00 18.53 33.91
N PRO A 132 3.68 17.85 32.84
CA PRO A 132 3.00 16.56 32.92
C PRO A 132 3.89 15.48 33.57
N GLU A 133 3.28 14.57 34.29
CA GLU A 133 3.95 13.33 34.70
C GLU A 133 4.31 12.49 33.49
N LEU A 134 5.46 11.85 33.55
CA LEU A 134 5.84 10.86 32.53
C LEU A 134 5.19 9.51 32.86
N GLY A 135 4.19 9.11 32.08
CA GLY A 135 3.64 7.76 32.11
C GLY A 135 4.55 6.77 31.35
N THR A 136 4.43 5.50 31.66
CA THR A 136 5.15 4.43 30.95
C THR A 136 4.17 3.36 30.50
N ILE A 137 4.33 2.91 29.24
CA ILE A 137 3.59 1.78 28.66
C ILE A 137 4.63 0.73 28.29
N LEU A 138 4.63 -0.38 29.01
CA LEU A 138 5.64 -1.43 28.90
C LEU A 138 5.07 -2.68 28.21
N LYS A 139 5.92 -3.66 27.91
CA LYS A 139 5.57 -4.90 27.18
C LYS A 139 4.31 -5.59 27.74
N GLY A 140 4.21 -5.76 29.07
CA GLY A 140 3.05 -6.43 29.68
C GLY A 140 1.74 -5.68 29.47
N GLU A 141 1.77 -4.34 29.57
CA GLU A 141 0.61 -3.48 29.29
C GLU A 141 0.26 -3.49 27.80
N LEU A 142 1.27 -3.40 26.92
CA LEU A 142 1.07 -3.49 25.47
C LEU A 142 0.42 -4.82 25.09
N LEU A 143 0.91 -5.94 25.59
CA LEU A 143 0.34 -7.26 25.33
C LEU A 143 -1.15 -7.32 25.72
N ASN A 144 -1.49 -6.81 26.90
CA ASN A 144 -2.88 -6.74 27.36
C ASN A 144 -3.75 -5.85 26.46
N ARG A 145 -3.24 -4.66 26.06
CA ARG A 145 -3.96 -3.71 25.20
C ARG A 145 -4.18 -4.29 23.81
N PHE A 146 -3.15 -4.85 23.17
CA PHE A 146 -3.28 -5.54 21.88
C PHE A 146 -4.26 -6.71 21.94
N SER A 147 -4.18 -7.55 22.98
CA SER A 147 -5.10 -8.69 23.12
C SER A 147 -6.56 -8.26 23.27
N LYS A 148 -6.83 -7.17 23.96
CA LYS A 148 -8.21 -6.65 24.13
C LYS A 148 -8.86 -6.20 22.83
N ILE A 149 -8.10 -5.61 21.91
CA ILE A 149 -8.64 -5.16 20.62
C ILE A 149 -9.14 -6.34 19.80
N HIS A 150 -8.49 -7.49 19.92
CA HIS A 150 -8.84 -8.70 19.17
C HIS A 150 -9.98 -9.50 19.79
N THR A 151 -10.46 -9.16 20.99
CA THR A 151 -11.48 -9.96 21.68
C THR A 151 -12.78 -10.05 20.87
N ASP A 152 -13.13 -9.01 20.12
CA ASP A 152 -14.34 -8.94 19.31
C ASP A 152 -14.17 -9.50 17.89
N LEU A 153 -12.94 -9.73 17.43
CA LEU A 153 -12.61 -10.16 16.07
C LEU A 153 -11.70 -11.40 16.04
N TRP A 154 -11.87 -12.29 16.98
CA TRP A 154 -11.15 -13.55 16.94
C TRP A 154 -11.48 -14.32 15.66
N PRO A 155 -10.51 -14.83 14.90
CA PRO A 155 -10.80 -15.68 13.76
C PRO A 155 -11.60 -16.89 14.25
N LEU A 156 -12.89 -16.92 13.94
CA LEU A 156 -13.78 -18.00 14.35
C LEU A 156 -13.53 -19.29 13.56
N GLN A 157 -12.73 -19.20 12.47
CA GLN A 157 -12.45 -20.33 11.59
C GLN A 157 -10.99 -20.78 11.78
N LEU A 158 -10.81 -22.08 11.96
CA LEU A 158 -9.49 -22.71 12.07
C LEU A 158 -8.59 -22.41 10.85
N GLN A 159 -9.19 -22.26 9.66
CA GLN A 159 -8.45 -21.91 8.44
C GLN A 159 -7.82 -20.53 8.54
N SER A 160 -8.54 -19.52 9.04
CA SER A 160 -8.00 -18.16 9.20
C SER A 160 -6.85 -18.10 10.20
N GLU A 161 -6.89 -18.92 11.27
CA GLU A 161 -5.76 -19.06 12.20
C GLU A 161 -4.55 -19.70 11.53
N LYS A 162 -4.77 -20.71 10.70
CA LYS A 162 -3.73 -21.37 9.93
C LYS A 162 -3.09 -20.40 8.92
N ASP A 163 -3.92 -19.65 8.18
CA ASP A 163 -3.44 -18.68 7.20
C ASP A 163 -2.60 -17.58 7.86
N LEU A 164 -3.02 -17.07 9.03
CA LEU A 164 -2.22 -16.12 9.80
C LEU A 164 -0.88 -16.72 10.22
N LEU A 165 -0.89 -17.97 10.71
CA LEU A 165 0.34 -18.63 11.13
C LEU A 165 1.30 -18.86 9.97
N GLU A 166 0.80 -19.27 8.81
CA GLU A 166 1.60 -19.47 7.60
C GLU A 166 2.18 -18.13 7.10
N LEU A 167 1.40 -17.04 7.11
CA LEU A 167 1.88 -15.70 6.79
C LEU A 167 2.95 -15.22 7.77
N TYR A 168 2.74 -15.43 9.08
CA TYR A 168 3.66 -15.02 10.13
C TYR A 168 4.99 -15.82 10.12
N LEU A 169 4.96 -17.06 9.65
CA LEU A 169 6.14 -17.93 9.54
C LEU A 169 6.78 -17.90 8.13
N ALA A 170 6.30 -17.06 7.22
CA ALA A 170 6.88 -16.92 5.91
C ALA A 170 8.35 -16.48 5.98
N ASP A 171 9.13 -16.82 4.96
CA ASP A 171 10.56 -16.43 4.88
C ASP A 171 10.75 -14.89 4.83
N GLY A 172 9.77 -14.17 4.30
CA GLY A 172 9.82 -12.72 4.17
C GLY A 172 10.66 -12.22 3.00
N THR A 173 11.59 -13.01 2.46
CA THR A 173 12.41 -12.62 1.30
C THR A 173 11.71 -12.89 -0.04
N GLY A 174 10.69 -13.74 -0.04
CA GLY A 174 9.90 -14.12 -1.20
C GLY A 174 8.76 -13.16 -1.52
N TYR A 175 7.87 -13.59 -2.42
CA TYR A 175 6.65 -12.86 -2.77
C TYR A 175 5.57 -13.04 -1.69
N LEU A 176 4.79 -11.98 -1.46
CA LEU A 176 3.57 -12.11 -0.66
C LEU A 176 2.55 -12.98 -1.41
N ASP A 177 2.04 -14.02 -0.76
CA ASP A 177 0.89 -14.77 -1.27
C ASP A 177 -0.37 -13.89 -1.14
N LYS A 178 -0.61 -13.08 -2.17
CA LYS A 178 -1.68 -12.07 -2.18
C LYS A 178 -3.06 -12.69 -2.05
N ALA A 179 -3.28 -13.85 -2.66
CA ALA A 179 -4.57 -14.54 -2.60
C ALA A 179 -4.88 -15.02 -1.17
N LYS A 180 -3.92 -15.67 -0.52
CA LYS A 180 -4.04 -16.11 0.87
C LYS A 180 -4.21 -14.93 1.82
N TYR A 181 -3.39 -13.89 1.66
CA TYR A 181 -3.44 -12.70 2.50
C TYR A 181 -4.77 -11.96 2.35
N ALA A 182 -5.26 -11.80 1.12
CA ALA A 182 -6.55 -11.19 0.84
C ALA A 182 -7.72 -12.03 1.38
N GLY A 183 -7.67 -13.35 1.21
CA GLY A 183 -8.65 -14.29 1.78
C GLY A 183 -8.71 -14.22 3.31
N PHE A 184 -7.54 -14.16 3.95
CA PHE A 184 -7.43 -13.99 5.40
C PHE A 184 -8.06 -12.67 5.86
N LEU A 185 -7.70 -11.53 5.26
CA LEU A 185 -8.29 -10.23 5.60
C LEU A 185 -9.80 -10.19 5.32
N GLY A 186 -10.24 -10.77 4.20
CA GLY A 186 -11.65 -10.86 3.85
C GLY A 186 -12.45 -11.63 4.91
N SER A 187 -11.94 -12.74 5.40
CA SER A 187 -12.57 -13.54 6.46
C SER A 187 -12.66 -12.80 7.78
N LEU A 188 -11.68 -11.95 8.12
CA LEU A 188 -11.70 -11.12 9.31
C LEU A 188 -12.69 -9.97 9.20
N ILE A 189 -12.64 -9.23 8.08
CA ILE A 189 -13.37 -7.98 7.90
C ILE A 189 -14.86 -8.25 7.63
N PHE A 190 -15.19 -9.30 6.85
CA PHE A 190 -16.56 -9.64 6.47
C PHE A 190 -17.16 -10.82 7.24
N GLY A 191 -16.40 -11.39 8.17
CA GLY A 191 -16.86 -12.54 8.96
C GLY A 191 -17.89 -12.21 10.06
N THR A 192 -18.17 -10.94 10.30
CA THR A 192 -19.15 -10.45 11.28
C THR A 192 -20.46 -10.04 10.61
N GLU A 193 -21.58 -10.11 11.35
CA GLU A 193 -22.83 -9.51 10.94
C GLU A 193 -22.70 -7.98 10.76
N GLU A 194 -23.75 -7.32 10.22
CA GLU A 194 -23.74 -5.88 10.00
C GLU A 194 -23.36 -5.12 11.28
N PRO A 195 -22.19 -4.42 11.29
CA PRO A 195 -21.66 -3.85 12.51
C PRO A 195 -22.35 -2.54 12.88
N THR A 196 -22.37 -2.21 14.16
CA THR A 196 -22.57 -0.83 14.58
C THR A 196 -21.36 0.03 14.15
N LYS A 197 -21.54 1.35 14.11
CA LYS A 197 -20.46 2.28 13.68
C LYS A 197 -19.17 2.15 14.50
N VAL A 198 -19.31 1.98 15.83
CA VAL A 198 -18.14 1.80 16.74
C VAL A 198 -17.51 0.43 16.57
N GLU A 199 -18.30 -0.61 16.34
CA GLU A 199 -17.79 -1.95 16.01
C GLU A 199 -17.04 -1.91 14.69
N GLY A 200 -17.55 -1.19 13.66
CA GLY A 200 -16.86 -1.01 12.40
C GLY A 200 -15.44 -0.42 12.54
N GLN A 201 -15.27 0.59 13.41
CA GLN A 201 -13.94 1.15 13.71
C GLN A 201 -13.01 0.10 14.34
N ARG A 202 -13.51 -0.69 15.28
CA ARG A 202 -12.74 -1.78 15.94
C ARG A 202 -12.38 -2.88 14.96
N VAL A 203 -13.31 -3.27 14.08
CA VAL A 203 -13.06 -4.25 13.00
C VAL A 203 -11.89 -3.82 12.15
N LEU A 204 -11.90 -2.58 11.66
CA LEU A 204 -10.83 -2.06 10.81
C LEU A 204 -9.49 -1.96 11.55
N ALA A 205 -9.48 -1.45 12.78
CA ALA A 205 -8.27 -1.35 13.58
C ALA A 205 -7.67 -2.73 13.91
N SER A 206 -8.51 -3.71 14.28
CA SER A 206 -8.07 -5.09 14.53
C SER A 206 -7.54 -5.76 13.26
N ALA A 207 -8.22 -5.59 12.11
CA ALA A 207 -7.75 -6.12 10.84
C ALA A 207 -6.38 -5.52 10.45
N ALA A 208 -6.16 -4.21 10.71
CA ALA A 208 -4.86 -3.55 10.49
C ALA A 208 -3.75 -4.14 11.37
N LEU A 209 -4.08 -4.52 12.61
CA LEU A 209 -3.12 -5.21 13.49
C LEU A 209 -2.79 -6.61 12.96
N PHE A 210 -3.77 -7.38 12.54
CA PHE A 210 -3.52 -8.68 11.91
C PHE A 210 -2.73 -8.55 10.61
N ALA A 211 -3.00 -7.51 9.81
CA ALA A 211 -2.18 -7.17 8.64
C ALA A 211 -0.71 -6.95 9.05
N SER A 212 -0.47 -6.20 10.12
CA SER A 212 0.88 -5.96 10.65
C SER A 212 1.59 -7.24 11.08
N TYR A 213 0.87 -8.19 11.69
CA TYR A 213 1.46 -9.48 12.08
C TYR A 213 1.78 -10.35 10.86
N GLY A 214 0.87 -10.43 9.89
CA GLY A 214 1.10 -11.17 8.65
C GLY A 214 2.23 -10.60 7.80
N LEU A 215 2.45 -9.29 7.85
CA LEU A 215 3.51 -8.60 7.12
C LEU A 215 4.84 -8.52 7.88
N PHE A 216 4.87 -8.96 9.13
CA PHE A 216 6.07 -8.87 9.98
C PHE A 216 7.31 -9.55 9.41
N PRO A 217 7.26 -10.79 8.86
CA PRO A 217 8.43 -11.43 8.27
C PRO A 217 9.02 -10.61 7.11
N PHE A 218 8.17 -10.04 6.26
CA PHE A 218 8.58 -9.20 5.14
C PHE A 218 9.23 -7.89 5.62
N SER A 219 8.70 -7.31 6.70
CA SER A 219 9.29 -6.13 7.34
C SER A 219 10.68 -6.44 7.91
N GLN A 220 10.86 -7.59 8.55
CA GLN A 220 12.17 -8.02 9.06
C GLN A 220 13.19 -8.29 7.95
N ALA A 221 12.73 -8.78 6.81
CA ALA A 221 13.56 -9.04 5.64
C ALA A 221 13.86 -7.78 4.80
N GLY A 222 13.28 -6.62 5.14
CA GLY A 222 13.39 -5.41 4.32
C GLY A 222 12.69 -5.52 2.97
N ASN A 223 11.70 -6.40 2.84
CA ASN A 223 10.94 -6.59 1.60
C ASN A 223 9.85 -5.52 1.44
N HIS A 224 10.28 -4.34 1.00
CA HIS A 224 9.42 -3.17 0.88
C HIS A 224 8.25 -3.39 -0.09
N VAL A 225 8.46 -4.19 -1.15
CA VAL A 225 7.39 -4.47 -2.13
C VAL A 225 6.25 -5.28 -1.49
N ALA A 226 6.56 -6.34 -0.76
CA ALA A 226 5.54 -7.13 -0.06
C ALA A 226 4.78 -6.28 0.98
N ILE A 227 5.46 -5.32 1.62
CA ILE A 227 4.83 -4.36 2.55
C ILE A 227 3.87 -3.42 1.81
N ILE A 228 4.28 -2.89 0.65
CA ILE A 228 3.40 -2.05 -0.19
C ILE A 228 2.18 -2.85 -0.65
N GLU A 229 2.39 -4.06 -1.18
CA GLU A 229 1.30 -4.94 -1.62
C GLU A 229 0.33 -5.26 -0.47
N GLY A 230 0.85 -5.66 0.68
CA GLY A 230 0.05 -6.06 1.82
C GLY A 230 -0.80 -4.91 2.40
N TRP A 231 -0.22 -3.73 2.60
CA TRP A 231 -0.99 -2.58 3.06
C TRP A 231 -1.98 -2.08 2.02
N THR A 232 -1.66 -2.16 0.73
CA THR A 232 -2.60 -1.82 -0.35
C THR A 232 -3.79 -2.78 -0.36
N ILE A 233 -3.57 -4.08 -0.16
CA ILE A 233 -4.65 -5.07 -0.03
C ILE A 233 -5.50 -4.78 1.22
N PHE A 234 -4.88 -4.45 2.35
CA PHE A 234 -5.62 -4.04 3.54
C PHE A 234 -6.52 -2.82 3.27
N ILE A 235 -5.96 -1.75 2.68
CA ILE A 235 -6.72 -0.54 2.32
C ILE A 235 -7.88 -0.89 1.39
N ALA A 236 -7.65 -1.73 0.38
CA ALA A 236 -8.69 -2.16 -0.56
C ALA A 236 -9.86 -2.86 0.16
N TYR A 237 -9.58 -3.81 1.05
CA TYR A 237 -10.60 -4.50 1.84
C TYR A 237 -11.29 -3.59 2.85
N ALA A 238 -10.55 -2.67 3.46
CA ALA A 238 -11.13 -1.66 4.36
C ALA A 238 -12.10 -0.73 3.61
N ILE A 239 -11.72 -0.23 2.42
CA ILE A 239 -12.60 0.57 1.57
C ILE A 239 -13.82 -0.24 1.12
N SER A 240 -13.63 -1.50 0.74
CA SER A 240 -14.73 -2.42 0.43
C SER A 240 -15.74 -2.53 1.60
N TYR A 241 -15.25 -2.68 2.82
CA TYR A 241 -16.07 -2.73 4.03
C TYR A 241 -16.81 -1.42 4.31
N ILE A 242 -16.10 -0.28 4.18
CA ILE A 242 -16.67 1.06 4.36
C ILE A 242 -17.82 1.31 3.38
N GLU A 243 -17.61 1.01 2.11
CA GLU A 243 -18.63 1.18 1.05
C GLU A 243 -19.84 0.24 1.27
N LYS A 244 -19.57 -1.02 1.67
CA LYS A 244 -20.63 -2.01 1.93
C LYS A 244 -21.55 -1.61 3.07
N TYR A 245 -20.97 -1.17 4.19
CA TYR A 245 -21.70 -0.84 5.42
C TYR A 245 -21.93 0.67 5.63
N LYS A 246 -21.53 1.50 4.67
CA LYS A 246 -21.71 2.96 4.66
C LYS A 246 -21.24 3.62 5.96
N LEU A 247 -20.02 3.30 6.37
CA LEU A 247 -19.43 3.84 7.59
C LEU A 247 -19.13 5.33 7.43
N ASP A 248 -19.50 6.13 8.44
CA ASP A 248 -19.13 7.56 8.48
C ASP A 248 -17.60 7.73 8.57
N GLU A 249 -17.07 8.76 7.92
CA GLU A 249 -15.64 9.04 7.77
C GLU A 249 -14.88 9.06 9.11
N ARG A 250 -15.45 9.63 10.16
CA ARG A 250 -14.85 9.70 11.50
C ARG A 250 -14.48 8.34 12.11
N TYR A 251 -15.07 7.23 11.64
CA TYR A 251 -14.82 5.88 12.18
C TYR A 251 -13.75 5.11 11.42
N TRP A 252 -13.33 5.58 10.24
CA TRP A 252 -12.38 4.85 9.43
C TRP A 252 -11.18 5.69 8.94
N GLN A 253 -11.33 7.02 8.84
CA GLN A 253 -10.33 7.91 8.25
C GLN A 253 -8.94 7.72 8.88
N ASN A 254 -8.85 7.69 10.21
CA ASN A 254 -7.58 7.51 10.89
C ASN A 254 -6.91 6.16 10.57
N THR A 255 -7.68 5.06 10.56
CA THR A 255 -7.15 3.73 10.24
C THR A 255 -6.56 3.70 8.83
N ILE A 256 -7.29 4.26 7.86
CA ILE A 256 -6.83 4.30 6.46
C ILE A 256 -5.61 5.23 6.34
N GLN A 257 -5.63 6.41 6.93
CA GLN A 257 -4.49 7.34 6.90
C GLN A 257 -3.21 6.69 7.44
N ILE A 258 -3.25 5.96 8.55
CA ILE A 258 -2.09 5.26 9.10
C ILE A 258 -1.62 4.12 8.17
N ALA A 259 -2.53 3.45 7.47
CA ALA A 259 -2.18 2.45 6.47
C ALA A 259 -1.55 3.09 5.21
N GLU A 260 -2.05 4.24 4.75
CA GLU A 260 -1.44 5.03 3.68
C GLU A 260 -0.02 5.46 4.04
N GLU A 261 0.20 5.91 5.27
CA GLU A 261 1.54 6.27 5.76
C GLU A 261 2.49 5.06 5.76
N ALA A 262 2.00 3.86 6.06
CA ALA A 262 2.78 2.63 5.96
C ALA A 262 3.17 2.31 4.50
N VAL A 263 2.25 2.48 3.54
CA VAL A 263 2.54 2.33 2.10
C VAL A 263 3.59 3.36 1.66
N GLU A 264 3.40 4.62 2.01
CA GLU A 264 4.32 5.70 1.64
C GLU A 264 5.72 5.50 2.23
N MET A 265 5.81 5.09 3.48
CA MET A 265 7.09 4.77 4.13
C MET A 265 7.80 3.61 3.43
N ALA A 266 7.08 2.56 3.05
CA ALA A 266 7.64 1.44 2.31
C ALA A 266 8.10 1.85 0.89
N LEU A 267 7.33 2.71 0.20
CA LEU A 267 7.73 3.30 -1.09
C LEU A 267 8.97 4.18 -0.96
N SER A 268 9.05 5.00 0.08
CA SER A 268 10.22 5.84 0.36
C SER A 268 11.47 5.00 0.63
N ASN A 269 11.35 3.95 1.45
CA ASN A 269 12.46 3.04 1.73
C ASN A 269 12.90 2.30 0.45
N LEU A 270 11.95 1.84 -0.38
CA LEU A 270 12.24 1.22 -1.67
C LEU A 270 13.00 2.18 -2.60
N TRP A 271 12.60 3.45 -2.64
CA TRP A 271 13.28 4.48 -3.42
C TRP A 271 14.72 4.70 -2.93
N GLU A 272 14.94 4.85 -1.62
CA GLU A 272 16.28 5.04 -1.06
C GLU A 272 17.17 3.82 -1.31
N GLU A 273 16.64 2.61 -1.21
CA GLU A 273 17.37 1.38 -1.52
C GLU A 273 17.81 1.37 -2.99
N ILE A 274 16.89 1.63 -3.92
CA ILE A 274 17.17 1.63 -5.36
C ILE A 274 18.19 2.70 -5.72
N ARG A 275 18.06 3.90 -5.15
CA ARG A 275 18.98 5.02 -5.40
C ARG A 275 20.41 4.72 -4.97
N THR A 276 20.60 3.94 -3.91
CA THR A 276 21.92 3.59 -3.37
C THR A 276 22.55 2.38 -4.04
N MET A 277 21.77 1.56 -4.74
CA MET A 277 22.24 0.33 -5.39
C MET A 277 22.73 0.58 -6.83
N GLN A 278 23.99 1.02 -7.00
CA GLN A 278 24.57 1.30 -8.31
C GLN A 278 24.52 0.13 -9.30
N TYR A 279 24.71 -1.11 -8.85
CA TYR A 279 24.65 -2.30 -9.71
C TYR A 279 23.25 -2.69 -10.16
N PHE A 280 22.21 -2.22 -9.49
CA PHE A 280 20.83 -2.43 -9.92
C PHE A 280 20.55 -1.71 -11.25
N VAL A 281 21.22 -0.60 -11.50
CA VAL A 281 21.10 0.23 -12.71
C VAL A 281 22.17 -0.12 -13.74
N ALA A 282 23.34 -0.53 -13.32
CA ALA A 282 24.51 -0.74 -14.17
C ALA A 282 24.46 -2.01 -15.04
N GLY A 283 23.45 -2.86 -14.88
CA GLY A 283 23.13 -3.94 -15.83
C GLY A 283 24.26 -4.93 -16.09
N ASN A 284 25.03 -5.29 -15.10
CA ASN A 284 25.99 -6.38 -15.21
C ASN A 284 25.24 -7.71 -15.19
N VAL A 285 24.46 -7.92 -16.22
CA VAL A 285 23.49 -9.02 -16.35
C VAL A 285 24.17 -10.20 -17.01
N LEU A 286 24.89 -10.93 -16.23
CA LEU A 286 25.25 -12.33 -16.57
C LEU A 286 24.14 -13.29 -16.19
N VAL A 287 23.07 -12.82 -15.53
CA VAL A 287 22.02 -13.65 -15.00
C VAL A 287 20.74 -13.30 -15.73
N ASP A 288 20.14 -14.30 -16.23
CA ASP A 288 18.84 -14.47 -16.81
C ASP A 288 18.01 -13.18 -17.01
N ALA A 289 18.15 -12.64 -18.21
CA ALA A 289 17.59 -11.36 -18.61
C ALA A 289 16.09 -11.19 -18.31
N PRO A 290 15.20 -12.20 -18.41
CA PRO A 290 13.78 -12.04 -18.13
C PRO A 290 13.46 -11.69 -16.67
N PHE A 291 14.07 -12.37 -15.68
CA PHE A 291 13.84 -12.09 -14.27
C PHE A 291 14.29 -10.67 -13.88
N TYR A 292 15.51 -10.31 -14.28
CA TYR A 292 16.02 -8.98 -14.01
C TYR A 292 15.15 -7.89 -14.65
N ARG A 293 14.79 -8.06 -15.91
CA ARG A 293 13.99 -7.09 -16.66
C ARG A 293 12.56 -6.98 -16.13
N GLY A 294 11.94 -8.10 -15.76
CA GLY A 294 10.63 -8.13 -15.12
C GLY A 294 10.66 -7.42 -13.77
N ARG A 295 11.65 -7.76 -12.92
CA ARG A 295 11.84 -7.12 -11.62
C ARG A 295 12.11 -5.61 -11.77
N LEU A 296 12.92 -5.21 -12.73
CA LEU A 296 13.19 -3.81 -13.00
C LEU A 296 11.90 -3.05 -13.36
N THR A 297 11.07 -3.60 -14.25
CA THR A 297 9.79 -3.00 -14.62
C THR A 297 8.88 -2.86 -13.40
N TRP A 298 8.77 -3.91 -12.60
CA TRP A 298 7.91 -3.95 -11.41
C TRP A 298 8.31 -2.88 -10.39
N LEU A 299 9.60 -2.85 -10.02
CA LEU A 299 10.14 -1.87 -9.06
C LEU A 299 10.02 -0.44 -9.60
N THR A 300 10.30 -0.24 -10.90
CA THR A 300 10.18 1.09 -11.53
C THR A 300 8.73 1.58 -11.51
N GLY A 301 7.75 0.69 -11.69
CA GLY A 301 6.33 1.03 -11.56
C GLY A 301 5.97 1.58 -10.17
N PHE A 302 6.42 0.91 -9.09
CA PHE A 302 6.20 1.39 -7.72
C PHE A 302 6.93 2.71 -7.44
N VAL A 303 8.19 2.84 -7.86
CA VAL A 303 8.94 4.09 -7.65
C VAL A 303 8.32 5.23 -8.46
N SER A 304 7.84 4.96 -9.67
CA SER A 304 7.11 5.97 -10.47
C SER A 304 5.84 6.44 -9.75
N SER A 305 5.08 5.54 -9.14
CA SER A 305 3.91 5.92 -8.34
C SER A 305 4.28 6.75 -7.11
N TYR A 306 5.42 6.45 -6.47
CA TYR A 306 5.97 7.27 -5.38
C TYR A 306 6.32 8.69 -5.85
N MET A 307 6.96 8.84 -7.02
CA MET A 307 7.29 10.16 -7.59
C MET A 307 6.03 10.97 -7.87
N LEU A 308 4.99 10.35 -8.42
CA LEU A 308 3.69 11.00 -8.64
C LEU A 308 3.04 11.41 -7.31
N LEU A 309 3.11 10.57 -6.27
CA LEU A 309 2.62 10.87 -4.93
C LEU A 309 3.33 12.10 -4.34
N GLN A 310 4.67 12.12 -4.41
CA GLN A 310 5.45 13.25 -3.90
C GLN A 310 5.14 14.54 -4.67
N LYS A 311 5.00 14.46 -5.98
CA LYS A 311 4.63 15.61 -6.82
C LYS A 311 3.24 16.15 -6.52
N GLN A 312 2.29 15.27 -6.20
CA GLN A 312 0.93 15.66 -5.81
C GLN A 312 0.93 16.36 -4.43
N LYS A 313 1.70 15.86 -3.47
CA LYS A 313 1.83 16.44 -2.13
C LYS A 313 2.62 17.74 -2.11
N ASN A 314 3.63 17.83 -2.94
CA ASN A 314 4.50 18.99 -3.08
C ASN A 314 4.73 19.28 -4.57
N PRO A 315 4.02 20.26 -5.15
CA PRO A 315 4.21 20.67 -6.56
C PRO A 315 5.65 21.04 -6.91
N ASP A 316 6.45 21.49 -5.93
CA ASP A 316 7.85 21.86 -6.14
C ASP A 316 8.82 20.66 -6.05
N PHE A 317 8.30 19.46 -5.77
CA PHE A 317 9.12 18.25 -5.76
C PHE A 317 9.77 18.03 -7.13
N ILE A 318 11.10 17.91 -7.12
CA ILE A 318 11.90 17.69 -8.33
C ILE A 318 12.23 16.20 -8.42
N ILE A 319 11.83 15.59 -9.52
CA ILE A 319 12.26 14.24 -9.86
C ILE A 319 13.66 14.34 -10.44
N GLU A 320 14.64 13.70 -9.80
CA GLU A 320 16.05 13.77 -10.18
C GLU A 320 16.26 13.30 -11.63
N GLU A 321 16.93 14.12 -12.43
CA GLU A 321 17.17 13.81 -13.85
C GLU A 321 18.02 12.55 -14.03
N GLU A 322 18.91 12.27 -13.09
CA GLU A 322 19.74 11.06 -13.08
C GLU A 322 18.89 9.80 -12.94
N PHE A 323 17.85 9.83 -12.09
CA PHE A 323 16.87 8.75 -11.98
C PHE A 323 16.15 8.52 -13.30
N ILE A 324 15.65 9.60 -13.92
CA ILE A 324 14.98 9.54 -15.22
C ILE A 324 15.92 8.94 -16.27
N ASN A 325 17.15 9.38 -16.29
CA ASN A 325 18.15 8.91 -17.25
C ASN A 325 18.50 7.44 -17.06
N SER A 326 18.67 6.99 -15.82
CA SER A 326 19.07 5.62 -15.52
C SER A 326 17.93 4.61 -15.74
N PHE A 327 16.69 4.96 -15.37
CA PHE A 327 15.53 4.06 -15.47
C PHE A 327 14.79 4.16 -16.81
N PHE A 328 14.55 5.39 -17.32
CA PHE A 328 13.67 5.59 -18.46
C PHE A 328 14.35 5.65 -19.81
N LYS A 329 15.63 6.02 -19.89
CA LYS A 329 16.37 6.00 -21.17
C LYS A 329 16.71 4.59 -21.66
N ASN A 330 16.80 3.62 -20.76
CA ASN A 330 17.13 2.24 -21.11
C ASN A 330 15.89 1.37 -21.33
N GLN A 331 15.04 1.75 -22.30
CA GLN A 331 13.79 1.04 -22.62
C GLN A 331 13.98 -0.44 -22.95
N LYS A 332 15.15 -0.85 -23.45
CA LYS A 332 15.47 -2.25 -23.74
C LYS A 332 15.58 -3.11 -22.49
N SER A 333 15.68 -2.48 -21.31
CA SER A 333 15.80 -3.16 -20.03
C SER A 333 14.46 -3.51 -19.40
N PHE A 334 13.34 -2.98 -19.92
CA PHE A 334 12.01 -3.33 -19.44
C PHE A 334 11.47 -4.59 -20.13
N LEU A 335 10.67 -5.34 -19.39
CA LEU A 335 9.95 -6.51 -19.91
C LEU A 335 8.45 -6.32 -19.73
N LEU A 336 7.71 -6.40 -20.84
CA LEU A 336 6.25 -6.52 -20.82
C LEU A 336 5.91 -8.02 -20.79
N TRP A 337 5.51 -8.54 -19.63
CA TRP A 337 5.16 -9.95 -19.46
C TRP A 337 3.68 -10.26 -19.71
N GLY A 338 2.91 -9.31 -20.20
CA GLY A 338 1.49 -9.42 -20.46
C GLY A 338 0.70 -8.32 -19.76
N GLU A 339 -0.60 -8.50 -19.63
CA GLU A 339 -1.52 -7.48 -19.10
C GLU A 339 -1.26 -7.12 -17.64
N ALA A 340 -0.77 -8.07 -16.84
CA ALA A 340 -0.40 -7.81 -15.45
C ALA A 340 0.73 -6.77 -15.30
N ALA A 341 1.50 -6.47 -16.36
CA ALA A 341 2.52 -5.43 -16.37
C ALA A 341 1.99 -4.05 -16.77
N ILE A 342 0.78 -3.95 -17.29
CA ILE A 342 0.25 -2.68 -17.82
C ILE A 342 0.20 -1.57 -16.76
N PRO A 343 -0.23 -1.80 -15.50
CA PRO A 343 -0.20 -0.74 -14.49
C PRO A 343 1.19 -0.17 -14.23
N GLN A 344 2.23 -1.02 -14.19
CA GLN A 344 3.60 -0.60 -14.02
C GLN A 344 4.04 0.33 -15.15
N PHE A 345 3.77 -0.06 -16.40
CA PHE A 345 4.07 0.76 -17.57
C PHE A 345 3.26 2.05 -17.61
N LEU A 346 2.00 2.05 -17.18
CA LEU A 346 1.18 3.25 -17.08
C LEU A 346 1.71 4.20 -16.01
N SER A 347 2.14 3.70 -14.86
CA SER A 347 2.79 4.51 -13.82
C SER A 347 4.03 5.21 -14.38
N ILE A 348 4.89 4.47 -15.10
CA ILE A 348 6.07 5.02 -15.79
C ILE A 348 5.65 6.04 -16.85
N HIS A 349 4.62 5.75 -17.65
CA HIS A 349 4.10 6.65 -18.69
C HIS A 349 3.68 7.99 -18.12
N TRP A 350 2.87 8.02 -17.06
CA TRP A 350 2.43 9.26 -16.44
C TRP A 350 3.58 10.03 -15.78
N THR A 351 4.50 9.34 -15.14
CA THR A 351 5.71 9.97 -14.58
C THR A 351 6.54 10.65 -15.67
N LEU A 352 6.78 9.97 -16.80
CA LEU A 352 7.49 10.57 -17.94
C LEU A 352 6.79 11.83 -18.48
N ARG A 353 5.47 11.82 -18.55
CA ARG A 353 4.72 13.00 -18.99
C ARG A 353 4.85 14.15 -17.98
N THR A 354 4.72 13.86 -16.70
CA THR A 354 4.84 14.85 -15.62
C THR A 354 6.21 15.53 -15.59
N VAL A 355 7.27 14.83 -15.98
CA VAL A 355 8.64 15.38 -16.03
C VAL A 355 9.06 15.91 -17.40
N GLY A 356 8.12 16.02 -18.37
CA GLY A 356 8.35 16.67 -19.66
C GLY A 356 8.95 15.77 -20.76
N TYR A 357 8.82 14.45 -20.68
CA TYR A 357 9.24 13.51 -21.71
C TYR A 357 8.04 12.85 -22.45
N PRO A 358 7.12 13.61 -23.06
CA PRO A 358 5.91 13.06 -23.65
C PRO A 358 6.18 12.08 -24.79
N GLN A 359 7.21 12.32 -25.63
CA GLN A 359 7.54 11.40 -26.73
C GLN A 359 8.01 10.04 -26.24
N LEU A 360 8.73 9.99 -25.11
CA LEU A 360 9.16 8.73 -24.50
C LEU A 360 7.97 8.00 -23.86
N ALA A 361 7.09 8.74 -23.22
CA ALA A 361 5.84 8.23 -22.67
C ALA A 361 4.95 7.61 -23.76
N ASP A 362 4.83 8.27 -24.91
CA ASP A 362 4.02 7.79 -26.04
C ASP A 362 4.63 6.54 -26.68
N ARG A 363 5.97 6.46 -26.82
CA ARG A 363 6.65 5.22 -27.23
C ARG A 363 6.33 4.04 -26.32
N LEU A 364 6.28 4.28 -25.01
CA LEU A 364 5.93 3.28 -24.02
C LEU A 364 4.47 2.83 -24.19
N LEU A 365 3.55 3.79 -24.42
CA LEU A 365 2.14 3.50 -24.70
C LEU A 365 1.98 2.64 -25.97
N PHE A 366 2.73 2.94 -27.04
CA PHE A 366 2.73 2.12 -28.25
C PHE A 366 3.27 0.72 -28.00
N ALA A 367 4.34 0.59 -27.21
CA ALA A 367 4.92 -0.70 -26.85
C ALA A 367 3.94 -1.58 -26.06
N MET A 368 3.22 -0.99 -25.09
CA MET A 368 2.15 -1.70 -24.36
C MET A 368 1.05 -2.18 -25.31
N PHE A 369 0.50 -1.26 -26.11
CA PHE A 369 -0.58 -1.57 -27.04
C PHE A 369 -0.19 -2.67 -28.03
N LYS A 370 0.99 -2.53 -28.68
CA LYS A 370 1.48 -3.53 -29.64
C LYS A 370 1.77 -4.87 -28.95
N GLY A 371 2.42 -4.86 -27.80
CA GLY A 371 2.76 -6.06 -27.06
C GLY A 371 1.53 -6.89 -26.68
N ILE A 372 0.46 -6.22 -26.22
CA ILE A 372 -0.81 -6.89 -25.89
C ILE A 372 -1.48 -7.40 -27.17
N LEU A 373 -1.56 -6.58 -28.20
CA LEU A 373 -2.23 -6.95 -29.44
C LEU A 373 -1.54 -8.13 -30.17
N ASP A 374 -0.20 -8.14 -30.19
CA ASP A 374 0.57 -9.23 -30.81
C ASP A 374 0.38 -10.54 -30.04
N LYS A 375 0.34 -10.50 -28.70
CA LYS A 375 0.09 -11.67 -27.84
C LYS A 375 -1.32 -12.23 -28.03
N THR A 376 -2.33 -11.38 -28.06
CA THR A 376 -3.72 -11.82 -28.27
C THR A 376 -3.93 -12.43 -29.66
N THR A 377 -3.29 -11.88 -30.70
CA THR A 377 -3.43 -12.38 -32.08
C THR A 377 -2.61 -13.63 -32.36
N SER A 378 -1.46 -13.81 -31.71
CA SER A 378 -0.66 -15.04 -31.82
C SER A 378 -1.25 -16.23 -31.06
N LYS A 379 -2.33 -16.02 -30.32
CA LYS A 379 -2.95 -16.98 -29.38
C LYS A 379 -1.97 -17.49 -28.32
N GLU A 380 -0.92 -16.74 -28.04
CA GLU A 380 -0.10 -16.94 -26.86
C GLU A 380 -0.90 -16.41 -25.68
N GLY A 381 -1.16 -17.25 -24.68
CA GLY A 381 -1.90 -16.83 -23.48
C GLY A 381 -1.25 -15.62 -22.80
N ILE A 382 -2.09 -14.72 -22.27
CA ILE A 382 -1.63 -13.60 -21.44
C ILE A 382 -1.55 -14.14 -20.02
N PRO A 383 -0.46 -13.86 -19.27
CA PRO A 383 -0.33 -14.33 -17.90
C PRO A 383 -1.51 -13.91 -17.02
N ASP A 384 -2.00 -14.84 -16.21
CA ASP A 384 -3.06 -14.59 -15.24
C ASP A 384 -2.64 -13.45 -14.30
N PRO A 385 -3.46 -12.43 -14.12
CA PRO A 385 -3.18 -11.29 -13.26
C PRO A 385 -3.03 -11.66 -11.78
N TYR A 386 -3.46 -12.86 -11.38
CA TYR A 386 -3.32 -13.37 -10.02
C TYR A 386 -1.94 -13.98 -9.72
N HIS A 387 -1.16 -14.32 -10.76
CA HIS A 387 0.18 -14.85 -10.57
C HIS A 387 1.17 -13.78 -10.07
N ASN A 388 2.13 -14.19 -9.26
CA ASN A 388 3.24 -13.31 -8.89
C ASN A 388 4.28 -13.21 -10.02
N LEU A 389 5.17 -12.22 -9.93
CA LEU A 389 6.18 -11.98 -10.95
C LEU A 389 7.08 -13.22 -11.20
N GLY A 390 7.44 -13.97 -10.14
CA GLY A 390 8.29 -15.15 -10.25
C GLY A 390 7.63 -16.25 -11.07
N GLU A 391 6.36 -16.56 -10.80
CA GLU A 391 5.55 -17.54 -11.55
C GLU A 391 5.44 -17.13 -13.03
N ILE A 392 5.14 -15.85 -13.28
CA ILE A 392 5.04 -15.30 -14.63
C ILE A 392 6.35 -15.46 -15.40
N VAL A 393 7.48 -15.11 -14.79
CA VAL A 393 8.79 -15.21 -15.45
C VAL A 393 9.19 -16.66 -15.70
N LEU A 394 8.91 -17.57 -14.76
CA LEU A 394 9.12 -19.01 -14.95
C LEU A 394 8.31 -19.55 -16.13
N GLY A 395 7.05 -19.15 -16.25
CA GLY A 395 6.20 -19.53 -17.38
C GLY A 395 6.70 -18.99 -18.72
N ILE A 396 7.06 -17.71 -18.80
CA ILE A 396 7.61 -17.08 -20.01
C ILE A 396 8.93 -17.76 -20.42
N SER A 397 9.74 -18.16 -19.45
CA SER A 397 11.01 -18.86 -19.69
C SER A 397 10.84 -20.34 -20.08
N GLY A 398 9.61 -20.86 -20.09
CA GLY A 398 9.31 -22.25 -20.38
C GLY A 398 9.71 -23.24 -19.28
N LEU A 399 9.97 -22.73 -18.07
CA LEU A 399 10.35 -23.52 -16.89
C LEU A 399 9.15 -23.96 -16.05
N SER A 400 7.96 -23.46 -16.36
CA SER A 400 6.70 -23.84 -15.73
C SER A 400 5.58 -23.92 -16.79
N ASP A 401 4.76 -24.98 -16.73
CA ASP A 401 3.60 -25.14 -17.61
C ASP A 401 2.34 -24.41 -17.08
N GLN A 402 2.37 -23.85 -15.88
CA GLN A 402 1.22 -23.24 -15.21
C GLN A 402 0.63 -22.02 -15.97
N LEU A 403 1.43 -21.34 -16.79
CA LEU A 403 1.00 -20.16 -17.56
C LEU A 403 0.55 -20.47 -18.99
N ARG A 404 0.51 -21.73 -19.40
CA ARG A 404 0.06 -22.14 -20.73
C ARG A 404 -1.45 -22.29 -20.83
N GLU A 405 -2.21 -21.72 -19.91
CA GLU A 405 -3.66 -21.85 -19.94
C GLU A 405 -4.24 -21.18 -21.19
N GLU A 406 -4.95 -21.97 -21.97
CA GLU A 406 -5.65 -21.60 -23.19
C GLU A 406 -6.75 -20.53 -22.96
N ASN A 407 -7.06 -20.22 -21.71
CA ASN A 407 -8.23 -19.45 -21.31
C ASN A 407 -8.17 -17.96 -21.69
N PHE A 408 -6.98 -17.40 -21.93
CA PHE A 408 -6.84 -15.97 -22.30
C PHE A 408 -6.47 -15.74 -23.78
N ALA A 409 -6.31 -16.79 -24.57
CA ALA A 409 -5.99 -16.65 -25.99
C ALA A 409 -7.09 -15.88 -26.73
N GLY A 410 -6.73 -14.77 -27.35
CA GLY A 410 -7.67 -13.90 -28.07
C GLY A 410 -8.53 -13.00 -27.18
N ARG A 411 -8.24 -12.90 -25.88
CA ARG A 411 -8.94 -12.06 -24.90
C ARG A 411 -8.01 -11.00 -24.32
N SER A 412 -8.57 -9.89 -23.86
CA SER A 412 -7.83 -8.82 -23.20
C SER A 412 -8.72 -8.01 -22.27
N TYR A 413 -8.24 -7.72 -21.05
CA TYR A 413 -8.92 -6.80 -20.11
C TYR A 413 -8.35 -5.38 -20.13
N SER A 414 -7.17 -5.17 -20.73
CA SER A 414 -6.51 -3.86 -20.77
C SER A 414 -6.58 -3.16 -22.13
N LEU A 415 -6.83 -3.90 -23.21
CA LEU A 415 -6.74 -3.39 -24.58
C LEU A 415 -7.67 -2.20 -24.82
N ASP A 416 -8.91 -2.22 -24.33
CA ASP A 416 -9.82 -1.07 -24.50
C ASP A 416 -9.30 0.19 -23.81
N SER A 417 -8.75 0.06 -22.61
CA SER A 417 -8.12 1.18 -21.89
C SER A 417 -6.98 1.80 -22.69
N LEU A 418 -6.14 0.98 -23.32
CA LEU A 418 -5.04 1.45 -24.17
C LEU A 418 -5.56 2.12 -25.45
N ILE A 419 -6.62 1.58 -26.07
CA ILE A 419 -7.29 2.20 -27.23
C ILE A 419 -7.82 3.59 -26.86
N GLN A 420 -8.49 3.72 -25.72
CA GLN A 420 -9.02 4.99 -25.25
C GLN A 420 -7.90 6.03 -25.00
N LEU A 421 -6.78 5.62 -24.40
CA LEU A 421 -5.61 6.50 -24.23
C LEU A 421 -5.03 6.94 -25.57
N LEU A 422 -4.87 6.03 -26.54
CA LEU A 422 -4.38 6.35 -27.89
C LEU A 422 -5.32 7.30 -28.62
N ALA A 423 -6.63 7.11 -28.49
CA ALA A 423 -7.63 7.98 -29.09
C ALA A 423 -7.58 9.39 -28.46
N LYS A 424 -7.47 9.49 -27.14
CA LYS A 424 -7.31 10.76 -26.40
C LYS A 424 -6.04 11.51 -26.82
N ARG A 425 -4.95 10.79 -27.13
CA ARG A 425 -3.68 11.34 -27.63
C ARG A 425 -3.67 11.60 -29.15
N GLU A 426 -4.80 11.41 -29.82
CA GLU A 426 -4.96 11.64 -31.27
C GLU A 426 -4.13 10.71 -32.19
N TYR A 427 -3.77 9.52 -31.72
CA TYR A 427 -3.00 8.54 -32.50
C TYR A 427 -3.88 7.71 -33.46
N ARG A 428 -4.66 8.40 -34.31
CA ARG A 428 -5.57 7.79 -35.27
C ARG A 428 -4.87 6.79 -36.21
N GLY A 429 -3.68 7.13 -36.71
CA GLY A 429 -2.92 6.25 -37.63
C GLY A 429 -2.59 4.92 -37.00
N VAL A 430 -2.10 4.91 -35.78
CA VAL A 430 -1.75 3.69 -35.02
C VAL A 430 -2.96 2.79 -34.85
N LEU A 431 -4.11 3.34 -34.47
CA LEU A 431 -5.34 2.57 -34.31
C LEU A 431 -5.87 2.04 -35.66
N ALA A 432 -5.85 2.86 -36.70
CA ALA A 432 -6.31 2.46 -38.03
C ALA A 432 -5.50 1.30 -38.63
N GLU A 433 -4.17 1.35 -38.51
CA GLU A 433 -3.28 0.28 -38.99
C GLU A 433 -3.51 -1.06 -38.28
N ASN A 434 -3.93 -1.02 -37.02
CA ASN A 434 -4.10 -2.22 -36.18
C ASN A 434 -5.58 -2.61 -35.98
N TRP A 435 -6.53 -1.88 -36.60
CA TRP A 435 -7.96 -2.07 -36.32
C TRP A 435 -8.46 -3.47 -36.61
N LYS A 436 -7.95 -4.11 -37.65
CA LYS A 436 -8.29 -5.49 -37.98
C LYS A 436 -7.95 -6.46 -36.86
N GLN A 437 -6.82 -6.28 -36.19
CA GLN A 437 -6.41 -7.12 -35.06
C GLN A 437 -7.27 -6.83 -33.82
N ILE A 438 -7.58 -5.55 -33.58
CA ILE A 438 -8.49 -5.14 -32.48
C ILE A 438 -9.84 -5.84 -32.62
N THR A 439 -10.42 -5.90 -33.82
CA THR A 439 -11.72 -6.55 -34.07
C THR A 439 -11.69 -8.09 -33.95
N LEU A 440 -10.53 -8.68 -33.78
CA LEU A 440 -10.38 -10.12 -33.53
C LEU A 440 -10.17 -10.45 -32.03
N THR A 441 -10.07 -9.44 -31.18
CA THR A 441 -9.80 -9.60 -29.74
C THR A 441 -11.09 -9.42 -28.96
N HIS A 442 -11.44 -10.41 -28.15
CA HIS A 442 -12.51 -10.30 -27.18
C HIS A 442 -12.06 -9.46 -26.00
N LEU A 443 -12.88 -8.50 -25.62
CA LEU A 443 -12.60 -7.67 -24.45
C LEU A 443 -13.23 -8.31 -23.23
N VAL A 444 -12.49 -8.37 -22.14
CA VAL A 444 -12.97 -8.84 -20.85
C VAL A 444 -13.09 -7.63 -19.95
N GLU A 445 -14.28 -7.33 -19.47
CA GLU A 445 -14.51 -6.21 -18.57
C GLU A 445 -14.84 -6.72 -17.17
N PHE A 446 -14.20 -6.12 -16.19
CA PHE A 446 -14.59 -6.28 -14.79
C PHE A 446 -15.71 -5.32 -14.46
N GLU A 447 -16.92 -5.81 -14.30
CA GLU A 447 -18.09 -5.02 -13.97
C GLU A 447 -18.65 -5.43 -12.61
N PRO A 448 -18.26 -4.76 -11.50
CA PRO A 448 -18.78 -5.08 -10.19
C PRO A 448 -20.27 -4.76 -10.11
N GLU A 449 -21.06 -5.66 -9.54
CA GLU A 449 -22.47 -5.41 -9.25
C GLU A 449 -22.63 -4.27 -8.24
N ASN A 450 -21.75 -4.23 -7.27
CA ASN A 450 -21.70 -3.21 -6.23
C ASN A 450 -20.31 -2.54 -6.18
N PRO A 451 -20.22 -1.23 -5.87
CA PRO A 451 -18.94 -0.51 -5.79
C PRO A 451 -17.90 -1.16 -4.86
N TRP A 452 -18.35 -1.76 -3.75
CA TRP A 452 -17.45 -2.40 -2.79
C TRP A 452 -16.72 -3.62 -3.37
N GLN A 453 -17.29 -4.35 -4.36
CA GLN A 453 -16.64 -5.50 -5.01
C GLN A 453 -15.43 -5.09 -5.87
N PHE A 454 -15.33 -3.82 -6.25
CA PHE A 454 -14.15 -3.31 -6.98
C PHE A 454 -12.84 -3.56 -6.22
N CYS A 455 -12.89 -3.56 -4.90
CA CYS A 455 -11.72 -3.66 -4.03
C CYS A 455 -11.41 -5.09 -3.54
N THR A 456 -12.26 -6.08 -3.81
CA THR A 456 -12.00 -7.46 -3.40
C THR A 456 -10.99 -8.15 -4.33
N TRP A 457 -10.16 -9.05 -3.80
CA TRP A 457 -9.13 -9.75 -4.59
C TRP A 457 -9.75 -10.70 -5.61
N HIS A 458 -10.57 -11.62 -5.16
CA HIS A 458 -11.33 -12.50 -6.02
C HIS A 458 -12.70 -11.92 -6.32
N CYS A 459 -13.18 -12.18 -7.51
CA CYS A 459 -14.51 -11.85 -7.95
C CYS A 459 -15.35 -13.11 -7.97
N GLU A 460 -16.61 -13.00 -7.61
CA GLU A 460 -17.57 -14.07 -7.82
C GLU A 460 -17.80 -14.30 -9.31
N ASP A 461 -18.19 -15.51 -9.69
CA ASP A 461 -18.54 -15.85 -11.07
C ASP A 461 -19.60 -14.87 -11.59
N GLY A 462 -19.34 -14.29 -12.77
CA GLY A 462 -20.25 -13.34 -13.42
C GLY A 462 -19.85 -11.87 -13.32
N ILE A 463 -18.85 -11.51 -12.52
CA ILE A 463 -18.32 -10.13 -12.43
C ILE A 463 -17.41 -9.81 -13.62
N PHE A 464 -16.76 -10.81 -14.20
CA PHE A 464 -16.04 -10.66 -15.47
C PHE A 464 -16.98 -10.96 -16.64
N HIS A 465 -17.25 -9.93 -17.42
CA HIS A 465 -18.04 -10.05 -18.64
C HIS A 465 -17.14 -10.08 -19.87
N GLU A 466 -17.29 -11.12 -20.69
CA GLU A 466 -16.69 -11.15 -22.01
C GLU A 466 -17.59 -10.37 -22.98
N THR A 467 -17.05 -9.28 -23.53
CA THR A 467 -17.76 -8.48 -24.52
C THR A 467 -17.39 -8.94 -25.93
N MET A 468 -18.29 -8.71 -26.87
CA MET A 468 -17.99 -8.95 -28.29
C MET A 468 -16.83 -8.05 -28.73
N PRO A 469 -15.98 -8.51 -29.68
CA PRO A 469 -14.94 -7.68 -30.25
C PRO A 469 -15.48 -6.34 -30.75
N LYS A 470 -14.68 -5.30 -30.63
CA LYS A 470 -15.09 -3.96 -31.08
C LYS A 470 -15.45 -3.97 -32.57
N THR A 471 -16.65 -3.51 -32.89
CA THR A 471 -17.04 -3.24 -34.27
C THR A 471 -16.31 -1.97 -34.78
N PRO A 472 -16.16 -1.81 -36.12
CA PRO A 472 -15.62 -0.58 -36.66
C PRO A 472 -16.42 0.65 -36.16
N GLN A 473 -15.72 1.61 -35.57
CA GLN A 473 -16.30 2.85 -35.06
C GLN A 473 -15.76 4.04 -35.84
N SER A 474 -16.54 5.13 -35.91
CA SER A 474 -16.02 6.38 -36.42
C SER A 474 -14.95 6.93 -35.49
N TRP A 475 -13.94 7.59 -36.06
CA TRP A 475 -12.91 8.28 -35.25
C TRP A 475 -13.50 9.31 -34.28
N GLN A 476 -14.53 10.01 -34.74
CA GLN A 476 -15.21 11.01 -33.90
C GLN A 476 -15.81 10.38 -32.64
N LEU A 477 -16.55 9.29 -32.81
CA LEU A 477 -17.16 8.56 -31.68
C LEU A 477 -16.10 8.03 -30.71
N LEU A 478 -15.00 7.47 -31.23
CA LEU A 478 -13.92 6.95 -30.40
C LEU A 478 -13.24 8.06 -29.60
N LYS A 479 -13.07 9.24 -30.21
CA LYS A 479 -12.50 10.41 -29.54
C LYS A 479 -13.45 10.94 -28.44
N GLU A 480 -14.74 11.03 -28.71
CA GLU A 480 -15.75 11.42 -27.72
C GLU A 480 -15.73 10.47 -26.52
N GLN A 481 -15.76 9.15 -26.77
CA GLN A 481 -15.66 8.13 -25.71
C GLN A 481 -14.38 8.24 -24.90
N SER A 482 -13.26 8.62 -25.53
CA SER A 482 -11.95 8.74 -24.85
C SER A 482 -11.88 9.92 -23.86
N THR A 483 -12.74 10.92 -24.02
CA THR A 483 -12.80 12.11 -23.15
C THR A 483 -13.89 12.03 -22.09
N GLU A 484 -14.90 11.20 -22.30
CA GLU A 484 -15.99 11.00 -21.33
C GLU A 484 -15.50 10.19 -20.12
N ILE A 485 -15.69 10.72 -18.90
CA ILE A 485 -15.30 10.09 -17.66
C ILE A 485 -16.55 9.71 -16.87
N ASN A 486 -16.68 8.44 -16.57
CA ASN A 486 -17.72 7.94 -15.68
C ASN A 486 -17.08 7.34 -14.42
N VAL A 487 -17.06 8.13 -13.34
CA VAL A 487 -16.43 7.72 -12.06
C VAL A 487 -17.40 6.99 -11.11
N VAL A 488 -18.66 6.80 -11.49
CA VAL A 488 -19.71 6.27 -10.60
C VAL A 488 -19.36 4.89 -10.03
N LYS A 489 -18.57 4.11 -10.73
CA LYS A 489 -18.17 2.77 -10.31
C LYS A 489 -16.81 2.71 -9.58
N ILE A 490 -16.16 3.84 -9.38
CA ILE A 490 -14.91 3.94 -8.60
C ILE A 490 -15.28 4.32 -7.17
N PRO A 491 -14.83 3.60 -6.12
CA PRO A 491 -15.08 3.98 -4.74
C PRO A 491 -14.68 5.44 -4.47
N SER A 492 -15.48 6.13 -3.66
CA SER A 492 -15.33 7.59 -3.38
C SER A 492 -13.93 7.94 -2.85
N TYR A 493 -13.37 7.09 -2.03
CA TYR A 493 -12.00 7.22 -1.53
C TYR A 493 -10.96 7.34 -2.65
N PHE A 494 -11.04 6.50 -3.68
CA PHE A 494 -10.09 6.53 -4.80
C PHE A 494 -10.30 7.73 -5.73
N GLN A 495 -11.50 8.29 -5.78
CA GLN A 495 -11.75 9.51 -6.55
C GLN A 495 -11.04 10.73 -5.94
N THR A 496 -10.83 10.74 -4.63
CA THR A 496 -10.08 11.80 -3.93
C THR A 496 -8.58 11.51 -3.83
N ASN A 497 -8.17 10.26 -4.05
CA ASN A 497 -6.79 9.78 -3.90
C ASN A 497 -6.30 9.05 -5.16
N PRO A 498 -6.07 9.74 -6.30
CA PRO A 498 -5.71 9.11 -7.56
C PRO A 498 -4.38 8.34 -7.51
N THR A 499 -3.42 8.78 -6.70
CA THR A 499 -2.16 8.03 -6.54
C THR A 499 -2.39 6.71 -5.80
N MET A 500 -3.27 6.67 -4.80
CA MET A 500 -3.62 5.41 -4.14
C MET A 500 -4.39 4.48 -5.08
N LEU A 501 -5.22 5.02 -5.97
CA LEU A 501 -5.84 4.22 -7.04
C LEU A 501 -4.79 3.63 -7.99
N LEU A 502 -3.76 4.39 -8.35
CA LEU A 502 -2.66 3.88 -9.17
C LEU A 502 -1.90 2.76 -8.44
N ILE A 503 -1.53 2.95 -7.16
CA ILE A 503 -0.86 1.91 -6.36
C ILE A 503 -1.76 0.67 -6.23
N PHE A 504 -3.07 0.87 -6.04
CA PHE A 504 -4.04 -0.23 -6.06
C PHE A 504 -3.98 -1.00 -7.37
N LEU A 505 -3.94 -0.35 -8.55
CA LEU A 505 -3.81 -1.04 -9.83
C LEU A 505 -2.48 -1.79 -10.00
N LEU A 506 -1.38 -1.29 -9.41
CA LEU A 506 -0.09 -2.01 -9.43
C LEU A 506 -0.21 -3.37 -8.72
N VAL A 507 -1.08 -3.47 -7.71
CA VAL A 507 -1.32 -4.69 -6.93
C VAL A 507 -2.47 -5.52 -7.53
N TYR A 508 -3.48 -4.86 -8.09
CA TYR A 508 -4.70 -5.43 -8.69
C TYR A 508 -4.77 -5.13 -10.20
N PRO A 509 -3.85 -5.67 -11.02
CA PRO A 509 -3.77 -5.31 -12.44
C PRO A 509 -5.05 -5.64 -13.22
N HIS A 510 -5.81 -6.63 -12.77
CA HIS A 510 -7.09 -7.04 -13.34
C HIS A 510 -8.26 -6.07 -13.08
N ARG A 511 -8.02 -4.96 -12.37
CA ARG A 511 -8.98 -3.86 -12.16
C ARG A 511 -8.79 -2.71 -13.15
N ILE A 512 -7.93 -2.88 -14.14
CA ILE A 512 -7.81 -1.93 -15.27
C ILE A 512 -9.13 -1.87 -16.03
N ARG A 513 -9.64 -0.65 -16.19
CA ARG A 513 -10.87 -0.35 -16.94
C ARG A 513 -10.71 1.01 -17.63
N PRO A 514 -11.42 1.24 -18.76
CA PRO A 514 -11.32 2.52 -19.48
C PRO A 514 -11.67 3.74 -18.64
N ASP A 515 -12.70 3.67 -17.77
CA ASP A 515 -13.09 4.76 -16.87
C ASP A 515 -12.02 5.06 -15.82
N VAL A 516 -11.43 4.03 -15.21
CA VAL A 516 -10.34 4.16 -14.23
C VAL A 516 -9.11 4.78 -14.88
N ILE A 517 -8.71 4.30 -16.05
CA ILE A 517 -7.52 4.80 -16.76
C ILE A 517 -7.72 6.24 -17.25
N LYS A 518 -8.90 6.58 -17.75
CA LYS A 518 -9.23 7.97 -18.14
C LYS A 518 -9.20 8.91 -16.94
N PHE A 519 -9.71 8.48 -15.79
CA PHE A 519 -9.65 9.24 -14.55
C PHE A 519 -8.20 9.50 -14.11
N LEU A 520 -7.37 8.45 -14.07
CA LEU A 520 -5.95 8.58 -13.72
C LEU A 520 -5.17 9.45 -14.73
N ASP A 521 -5.46 9.29 -16.02
CA ASP A 521 -4.81 10.09 -17.05
C ASP A 521 -5.12 11.60 -16.90
N ASN A 522 -6.34 11.94 -16.50
CA ASN A 522 -6.68 13.34 -16.20
C ASN A 522 -6.02 13.85 -14.91
N SER A 523 -5.81 12.96 -13.96
CA SER A 523 -5.18 13.33 -12.67
C SER A 523 -3.67 13.56 -12.79
N PHE A 524 -2.99 12.87 -13.72
CA PHE A 524 -1.53 12.92 -13.87
C PHE A 524 -1.03 13.57 -15.17
N SER A 525 -1.91 13.85 -16.12
CA SER A 525 -1.53 14.56 -17.35
C SER A 525 -1.86 16.03 -17.21
N PRO A 526 -0.89 16.93 -17.34
CA PRO A 526 -1.12 18.37 -17.32
C PRO A 526 -1.95 18.84 -18.51
#